data_6bdcde478c6de8f33d114de4e244f994
#
_entry.id   6bdcde478c6de8f33d114de4e244f994
#
_cell.length_a   1.000
_cell.length_b   1.000
_cell.length_c   1.000
_cell.angle_alpha   90.00
_cell.angle_beta   90.00
_cell.angle_gamma   90.00
#
_symmetry.space_group_name_H-M   'P 1'
#
loop_
_entity.id
_entity.type
_entity.pdbx_description
1 polymer ?
#
loop_
_entity_poly.entity_id
_entity_poly.type
_entity_poly.pdbx_seq_one_letter_code
_entity_poly.pdbx_strand_id
1 'polypeptide(L)'
;MQRAAPATVPVSPQASATETATRAATRAGVRIHLAEDLPTLETVSRFLAGVWQTPASRPPFTPDVLRAFAHTGGAVHYASDGHGVAAASVLLFCSPASRAVYSMIAAAGTSDRGVGFALKQAQRAWALERGAARMIWTFDPLVSRNARFNLAKLGATATEYTVDFYGPIDDVINGHDETDRLTAVWPLSDPRPAHLAGLDLGSVELDPRLAPDGEPFSARDESGHWCRVPHDIVTTRRQDRRLAAEWRTAVREVLLPVFEAGFTATGFSTSGWYRLTGKEQA
;
A
#
# COMPACT_ATOMS: atom_id res chain seq x y z
N MET A 1 -50.31 0.74 -22.11
CA MET A 1 -49.42 -0.35 -21.65
C MET A 1 -47.98 0.17 -21.61
N GLN A 2 -47.49 0.58 -20.44
CA GLN A 2 -46.12 1.03 -20.24
C GLN A 2 -45.26 -0.22 -20.06
N ARG A 3 -44.28 -0.46 -20.96
CA ARG A 3 -43.27 -1.51 -20.78
C ARG A 3 -42.38 -1.12 -19.60
N ALA A 4 -42.36 -1.95 -18.55
CA ALA A 4 -41.40 -1.85 -17.47
C ALA A 4 -39.98 -1.98 -18.05
N ALA A 5 -39.07 -1.07 -17.65
CA ALA A 5 -37.68 -1.17 -18.00
C ALA A 5 -37.08 -2.44 -17.37
N PRO A 6 -36.19 -3.17 -18.09
CA PRO A 6 -35.60 -4.39 -17.55
C PRO A 6 -34.79 -4.02 -16.28
N ALA A 7 -35.05 -4.76 -15.18
CA ALA A 7 -34.30 -4.64 -13.96
C ALA A 7 -32.82 -4.98 -14.23
N THR A 8 -31.91 -4.03 -14.01
CA THR A 8 -30.48 -4.27 -14.10
C THR A 8 -30.07 -5.27 -13.01
N VAL A 9 -29.64 -6.46 -13.42
CA VAL A 9 -29.09 -7.45 -12.48
C VAL A 9 -27.83 -6.85 -11.84
N PRO A 10 -27.73 -6.81 -10.50
CA PRO A 10 -26.54 -6.26 -9.85
C PRO A 10 -25.30 -7.09 -10.22
N VAL A 11 -24.28 -6.43 -10.73
CA VAL A 11 -22.98 -7.06 -11.06
C VAL A 11 -22.33 -7.54 -9.78
N SER A 12 -21.90 -8.81 -9.75
CA SER A 12 -21.22 -9.34 -8.54
C SER A 12 -19.91 -8.59 -8.26
N PRO A 13 -19.48 -8.49 -6.98
CA PRO A 13 -18.21 -7.86 -6.64
C PRO A 13 -17.01 -8.45 -7.39
N GLN A 14 -17.01 -9.76 -7.67
CA GLN A 14 -15.98 -10.45 -8.44
C GLN A 14 -15.95 -9.98 -9.89
N ALA A 15 -17.10 -9.96 -10.56
CA ALA A 15 -17.19 -9.52 -11.96
C ALA A 15 -16.77 -8.05 -12.10
N SER A 16 -17.21 -7.18 -11.18
CA SER A 16 -16.80 -5.77 -11.11
C SER A 16 -15.29 -5.61 -10.88
N ALA A 17 -14.67 -6.46 -10.03
CA ALA A 17 -13.25 -6.44 -9.78
C ALA A 17 -12.43 -6.85 -11.01
N THR A 18 -12.86 -7.91 -11.72
CA THR A 18 -12.21 -8.38 -12.95
C THR A 18 -12.25 -7.32 -14.04
N GLU A 19 -13.41 -6.68 -14.23
CA GLU A 19 -13.55 -5.59 -15.20
C GLU A 19 -12.65 -4.39 -14.84
N THR A 20 -12.60 -4.03 -13.55
CA THR A 20 -11.75 -2.95 -13.06
C THR A 20 -10.27 -3.27 -13.27
N ALA A 21 -9.84 -4.50 -13.00
CA ALA A 21 -8.47 -4.96 -13.23
C ALA A 21 -8.09 -4.88 -14.72
N THR A 22 -8.96 -5.35 -15.59
CA THR A 22 -8.77 -5.32 -17.06
C THR A 22 -8.64 -3.88 -17.57
N ARG A 23 -9.54 -2.98 -17.16
CA ARG A 23 -9.49 -1.56 -17.53
C ARG A 23 -8.20 -0.88 -17.01
N ALA A 24 -7.81 -1.18 -15.79
CA ALA A 24 -6.59 -0.64 -15.22
C ALA A 24 -5.33 -1.11 -15.97
N ALA A 25 -5.25 -2.39 -16.32
CA ALA A 25 -4.15 -2.96 -17.09
C ALA A 25 -4.07 -2.34 -18.51
N THR A 26 -5.20 -2.21 -19.19
CA THR A 26 -5.28 -1.56 -20.51
C THR A 26 -4.81 -0.10 -20.46
N ARG A 27 -5.26 0.68 -19.45
CA ARG A 27 -4.81 2.06 -19.27
C ARG A 27 -3.32 2.18 -19.00
N ALA A 28 -2.76 1.23 -18.27
CA ALA A 28 -1.34 1.20 -17.93
C ALA A 28 -0.47 0.67 -19.09
N GLY A 29 -1.07 0.13 -20.15
CA GLY A 29 -0.37 -0.48 -21.27
C GLY A 29 0.36 -1.77 -20.90
N VAL A 30 -0.19 -2.54 -19.95
CA VAL A 30 0.42 -3.79 -19.47
C VAL A 30 -0.56 -4.96 -19.54
N ARG A 31 -0.02 -6.16 -19.51
CA ARG A 31 -0.75 -7.41 -19.26
C ARG A 31 -0.36 -7.96 -17.90
N ILE A 32 -1.33 -8.44 -17.13
CA ILE A 32 -1.08 -9.05 -15.82
C ILE A 32 -1.18 -10.57 -15.97
N HIS A 33 -0.21 -11.26 -15.38
CA HIS A 33 -0.06 -12.71 -15.45
C HIS A 33 0.18 -13.29 -14.05
N LEU A 34 -0.05 -14.59 -13.91
CA LEU A 34 0.46 -15.41 -12.80
C LEU A 34 1.74 -16.10 -13.26
N ALA A 35 2.77 -16.06 -12.41
CA ALA A 35 4.02 -16.78 -12.60
C ALA A 35 3.93 -18.14 -11.90
N GLU A 36 3.97 -19.22 -12.67
CA GLU A 36 3.84 -20.59 -12.15
C GLU A 36 5.04 -21.48 -12.51
N ASP A 37 5.74 -21.19 -13.60
CA ASP A 37 6.93 -21.91 -14.03
C ASP A 37 8.22 -21.26 -13.51
N LEU A 38 9.28 -22.06 -13.33
CA LEU A 38 10.56 -21.61 -12.79
C LEU A 38 11.21 -20.48 -13.61
N PRO A 39 11.29 -20.52 -14.96
CA PRO A 39 11.88 -19.43 -15.75
C PRO A 39 11.19 -18.09 -15.54
N THR A 40 9.85 -18.09 -15.44
CA THR A 40 9.07 -16.88 -15.14
C THR A 40 9.34 -16.39 -13.72
N LEU A 41 9.38 -17.30 -12.73
CA LEU A 41 9.69 -16.96 -11.34
C LEU A 41 11.11 -16.42 -11.16
N GLU A 42 12.10 -16.93 -11.90
CA GLU A 42 13.47 -16.38 -11.95
C GLU A 42 13.47 -14.94 -12.49
N THR A 43 12.66 -14.68 -13.51
CA THR A 43 12.52 -13.33 -14.08
C THR A 43 11.88 -12.36 -13.10
N VAL A 44 10.83 -12.80 -12.37
CA VAL A 44 10.20 -12.01 -11.30
C VAL A 44 11.17 -11.77 -10.14
N SER A 45 11.92 -12.78 -9.70
CA SER A 45 12.91 -12.65 -8.63
C SER A 45 13.98 -11.61 -8.98
N ARG A 46 14.49 -11.66 -10.21
CA ARG A 46 15.49 -10.70 -10.74
C ARG A 46 14.91 -9.28 -10.82
N PHE A 47 13.66 -9.14 -11.26
CA PHE A 47 12.97 -7.85 -11.28
C PHE A 47 12.86 -7.25 -9.86
N LEU A 48 12.43 -8.05 -8.87
CA LEU A 48 12.33 -7.61 -7.47
C LEU A 48 13.71 -7.20 -6.93
N ALA A 49 14.78 -7.98 -7.20
CA ALA A 49 16.13 -7.62 -6.81
C ALA A 49 16.55 -6.26 -7.40
N GLY A 50 16.21 -6.00 -8.65
CA GLY A 50 16.48 -4.71 -9.31
C GLY A 50 15.74 -3.53 -8.66
N VAL A 51 14.49 -3.70 -8.26
CA VAL A 51 13.71 -2.63 -7.59
C VAL A 51 14.28 -2.30 -6.22
N TRP A 52 14.63 -3.30 -5.41
CA TRP A 52 15.24 -3.11 -4.08
C TRP A 52 16.75 -2.87 -4.12
N GLN A 53 17.35 -2.95 -5.31
CA GLN A 53 18.80 -2.82 -5.52
C GLN A 53 19.61 -3.78 -4.64
N THR A 54 19.06 -4.97 -4.41
CA THR A 54 19.76 -6.04 -3.72
C THR A 54 20.64 -6.83 -4.71
N PRO A 55 21.76 -7.43 -4.27
CA PRO A 55 22.56 -8.30 -5.12
C PRO A 55 21.72 -9.43 -5.72
N ALA A 56 21.98 -9.83 -6.96
CA ALA A 56 21.29 -10.94 -7.62
C ALA A 56 21.41 -12.28 -6.86
N SER A 57 22.47 -12.43 -6.05
CA SER A 57 22.68 -13.58 -5.16
C SER A 57 21.83 -13.53 -3.87
N ARG A 58 21.21 -12.39 -3.56
CA ARG A 58 20.37 -12.18 -2.37
C ARG A 58 19.12 -11.38 -2.73
N PRO A 59 18.25 -11.89 -3.62
CA PRO A 59 17.01 -11.22 -3.96
C PRO A 59 16.06 -11.19 -2.75
N PRO A 60 15.07 -10.30 -2.70
CA PRO A 60 14.05 -10.30 -1.65
C PRO A 60 13.32 -11.64 -1.52
N PHE A 61 13.11 -12.34 -2.65
CA PHE A 61 12.62 -13.73 -2.72
C PHE A 61 13.38 -14.48 -3.81
N THR A 62 13.90 -15.67 -3.44
CA THR A 62 14.50 -16.58 -4.40
C THR A 62 13.43 -17.30 -5.25
N PRO A 63 13.74 -17.80 -6.46
CA PRO A 63 12.77 -18.47 -7.32
C PRO A 63 12.09 -19.68 -6.68
N ASP A 64 12.83 -20.46 -5.88
CA ASP A 64 12.32 -21.61 -5.14
C ASP A 64 11.32 -21.20 -4.06
N VAL A 65 11.55 -20.12 -3.32
CA VAL A 65 10.60 -19.55 -2.36
C VAL A 65 9.34 -19.05 -3.06
N LEU A 66 9.48 -18.34 -4.18
CA LEU A 66 8.33 -17.91 -4.99
C LEU A 66 7.54 -19.12 -5.51
N ARG A 67 8.24 -20.19 -5.93
CA ARG A 67 7.60 -21.45 -6.36
C ARG A 67 6.82 -22.11 -5.22
N ALA A 68 7.38 -22.13 -4.01
CA ALA A 68 6.70 -22.68 -2.83
C ALA A 68 5.43 -21.88 -2.51
N PHE A 69 5.48 -20.55 -2.57
CA PHE A 69 4.29 -19.70 -2.36
C PHE A 69 3.20 -19.96 -3.41
N ALA A 70 3.54 -20.02 -4.68
CA ALA A 70 2.58 -20.35 -5.74
C ALA A 70 1.98 -21.75 -5.55
N HIS A 71 2.80 -22.74 -5.19
CA HIS A 71 2.39 -24.13 -4.99
C HIS A 71 1.44 -24.31 -3.81
N THR A 72 1.59 -23.52 -2.75
CA THR A 72 0.76 -23.61 -1.52
C THR A 72 -0.53 -22.78 -1.60
N GLY A 73 -0.91 -22.32 -2.78
CA GLY A 73 -2.15 -21.56 -3.01
C GLY A 73 -2.01 -20.05 -2.91
N GLY A 74 -0.79 -19.54 -2.75
CA GLY A 74 -0.50 -18.13 -2.94
C GLY A 74 -0.47 -17.72 -4.41
N ALA A 75 -0.14 -16.47 -4.71
CA ALA A 75 -0.01 -15.98 -6.08
C ALA A 75 1.22 -15.12 -6.26
N VAL A 76 1.94 -15.35 -7.34
CA VAL A 76 2.99 -14.46 -7.83
C VAL A 76 2.46 -13.79 -9.09
N HIS A 77 2.02 -12.52 -8.98
CA HIS A 77 1.58 -11.75 -10.13
C HIS A 77 2.75 -10.96 -10.71
N TYR A 78 2.75 -10.82 -12.02
CA TYR A 78 3.60 -9.86 -12.69
C TYR A 78 2.87 -9.13 -13.81
N ALA A 79 3.25 -7.89 -14.03
CA ALA A 79 2.82 -7.09 -15.17
C ALA A 79 3.92 -7.09 -16.22
N SER A 80 3.59 -7.37 -17.46
CA SER A 80 4.50 -7.24 -18.59
C SER A 80 4.07 -6.13 -19.54
N ASP A 81 5.03 -5.43 -20.12
CA ASP A 81 4.85 -4.53 -21.26
C ASP A 81 5.74 -5.01 -22.42
N GLY A 82 5.85 -4.22 -23.49
CA GLY A 82 6.68 -4.57 -24.64
C GLY A 82 8.20 -4.67 -24.36
N HIS A 83 8.64 -4.35 -23.13
CA HIS A 83 10.05 -4.30 -22.72
C HIS A 83 10.39 -5.32 -21.61
N GLY A 84 9.42 -6.03 -21.06
CA GLY A 84 9.63 -7.04 -20.03
C GLY A 84 8.73 -6.90 -18.82
N VAL A 85 9.22 -7.29 -17.62
CA VAL A 85 8.48 -7.16 -16.37
C VAL A 85 8.46 -5.70 -15.90
N ALA A 86 7.28 -5.11 -15.82
CA ALA A 86 7.07 -3.73 -15.38
C ALA A 86 6.65 -3.63 -13.90
N ALA A 87 6.06 -4.68 -13.34
CA ALA A 87 5.70 -4.78 -11.91
C ALA A 87 5.57 -6.25 -11.49
N ALA A 88 5.74 -6.51 -10.19
CA ALA A 88 5.54 -7.83 -9.62
C ALA A 88 5.03 -7.76 -8.18
N SER A 89 4.36 -8.83 -7.74
CA SER A 89 3.85 -8.95 -6.37
C SER A 89 3.66 -10.39 -5.94
N VAL A 90 3.66 -10.60 -4.63
CA VAL A 90 3.41 -11.89 -4.00
C VAL A 90 2.26 -11.77 -3.00
N LEU A 91 1.29 -12.68 -3.09
CA LEU A 91 0.18 -12.81 -2.16
C LEU A 91 0.17 -14.18 -1.51
N LEU A 92 -0.17 -14.18 -0.24
CA LEU A 92 -0.40 -15.40 0.55
C LEU A 92 -1.77 -15.33 1.23
N PHE A 93 -2.42 -16.47 1.42
CA PHE A 93 -3.58 -16.54 2.29
C PHE A 93 -3.16 -16.44 3.75
N CYS A 94 -3.89 -15.66 4.52
CA CYS A 94 -3.85 -15.71 5.99
C CYS A 94 -4.62 -16.93 6.50
N SER A 95 -4.81 -17.03 7.82
CA SER A 95 -5.68 -18.05 8.40
C SER A 95 -7.05 -18.09 7.69
N PRO A 96 -7.61 -19.27 7.38
CA PRO A 96 -8.91 -19.38 6.71
C PRO A 96 -10.03 -18.62 7.41
N ALA A 97 -10.04 -18.60 8.75
CA ALA A 97 -11.03 -17.87 9.53
C ALA A 97 -10.99 -16.35 9.32
N SER A 98 -9.84 -15.79 8.93
CA SER A 98 -9.68 -14.37 8.69
C SER A 98 -10.29 -13.90 7.38
N ARG A 99 -10.50 -14.78 6.40
CA ARG A 99 -10.89 -14.48 5.02
C ARG A 99 -10.04 -13.35 4.41
N ALA A 100 -8.76 -13.36 4.70
CA ALA A 100 -7.81 -12.34 4.27
C ALA A 100 -6.67 -12.94 3.43
N VAL A 101 -6.16 -12.12 2.53
CA VAL A 101 -4.87 -12.36 1.85
C VAL A 101 -3.87 -11.31 2.32
N TYR A 102 -2.60 -11.70 2.44
CA TYR A 102 -1.49 -10.82 2.75
C TYR A 102 -0.68 -10.54 1.49
N SER A 103 -0.55 -9.27 1.12
CA SER A 103 0.30 -8.84 0.03
C SER A 103 1.72 -8.61 0.56
N MET A 104 2.55 -9.66 0.48
CA MET A 104 3.91 -9.69 1.04
C MET A 104 4.81 -8.62 0.46
N ILE A 105 4.74 -8.45 -0.86
CA ILE A 105 5.54 -7.49 -1.61
C ILE A 105 4.76 -7.06 -2.85
N ALA A 106 4.88 -5.80 -3.23
CA ALA A 106 4.38 -5.28 -4.49
C ALA A 106 5.30 -4.15 -4.97
N ALA A 107 5.80 -4.26 -6.17
CA ALA A 107 6.70 -3.31 -6.77
C ALA A 107 6.31 -2.98 -8.21
N ALA A 108 6.56 -1.72 -8.61
CA ALA A 108 6.54 -1.30 -10.01
C ALA A 108 7.88 -0.62 -10.34
N GLY A 109 8.45 -0.96 -11.49
CA GLY A 109 9.76 -0.45 -11.90
C GLY A 109 9.76 1.04 -12.27
N THR A 110 8.68 1.53 -12.87
CA THR A 110 8.49 2.95 -13.20
C THR A 110 7.23 3.47 -12.56
N SER A 111 7.32 4.65 -11.93
CA SER A 111 6.18 5.34 -11.37
C SER A 111 5.28 5.94 -12.46
N ASP A 112 4.06 6.27 -12.08
CA ASP A 112 3.09 7.18 -12.72
C ASP A 112 2.28 6.69 -13.93
N ARG A 113 2.61 5.57 -14.57
CA ARG A 113 1.77 4.99 -15.65
C ARG A 113 0.58 4.17 -15.16
N GLY A 114 0.35 4.07 -13.86
CA GLY A 114 -0.76 3.30 -13.29
C GLY A 114 -0.51 1.79 -13.17
N VAL A 115 0.71 1.31 -13.45
CA VAL A 115 1.06 -0.13 -13.43
C VAL A 115 0.84 -0.74 -12.03
N GLY A 116 1.30 -0.05 -10.97
CA GLY A 116 1.08 -0.49 -9.58
C GLY A 116 -0.41 -0.57 -9.21
N PHE A 117 -1.25 0.34 -9.73
CA PHE A 117 -2.69 0.27 -9.54
C PHE A 117 -3.30 -0.91 -10.29
N ALA A 118 -2.91 -1.14 -11.54
CA ALA A 118 -3.35 -2.30 -12.32
C ALA A 118 -3.00 -3.62 -11.62
N LEU A 119 -1.77 -3.73 -11.10
CA LEU A 119 -1.32 -4.89 -10.33
C LEU A 119 -2.18 -5.11 -9.08
N LYS A 120 -2.49 -4.06 -8.29
CA LYS A 120 -3.34 -4.14 -7.10
C LYS A 120 -4.78 -4.52 -7.45
N GLN A 121 -5.34 -4.05 -8.56
CA GLN A 121 -6.68 -4.46 -9.00
C GLN A 121 -6.71 -5.94 -9.46
N ALA A 122 -5.65 -6.43 -10.09
CA ALA A 122 -5.52 -7.85 -10.43
C ALA A 122 -5.44 -8.72 -9.16
N GLN A 123 -4.65 -8.31 -8.16
CA GLN A 123 -4.61 -8.96 -6.85
C GLN A 123 -6.01 -9.01 -6.21
N ARG A 124 -6.77 -7.90 -6.28
CA ARG A 124 -8.14 -7.81 -5.76
C ARG A 124 -9.06 -8.82 -6.45
N ALA A 125 -9.06 -8.87 -7.78
CA ALA A 125 -9.89 -9.79 -8.54
C ALA A 125 -9.55 -11.25 -8.19
N TRP A 126 -8.26 -11.60 -8.17
CA TRP A 126 -7.79 -12.94 -7.81
C TRP A 126 -8.18 -13.34 -6.38
N ALA A 127 -8.09 -12.43 -5.42
CA ALA A 127 -8.43 -12.68 -4.02
C ALA A 127 -9.93 -12.88 -3.81
N LEU A 128 -10.76 -12.03 -4.44
CA LEU A 128 -12.23 -12.15 -4.39
C LEU A 128 -12.73 -13.46 -5.00
N GLU A 129 -12.17 -13.87 -6.14
CA GLU A 129 -12.49 -15.16 -6.78
C GLU A 129 -12.27 -16.34 -5.83
N ARG A 130 -11.29 -16.21 -4.91
CA ARG A 130 -10.95 -17.24 -3.91
C ARG A 130 -11.58 -17.01 -2.54
N GLY A 131 -12.59 -16.14 -2.45
CA GLY A 131 -13.40 -15.92 -1.26
C GLY A 131 -12.76 -15.02 -0.19
N ALA A 132 -11.65 -14.36 -0.47
CA ALA A 132 -11.10 -13.37 0.44
C ALA A 132 -12.01 -12.14 0.51
N ALA A 133 -12.21 -11.61 1.72
CA ALA A 133 -12.99 -10.42 1.95
C ALA A 133 -12.13 -9.14 2.06
N ARG A 134 -10.85 -9.31 2.42
CA ARG A 134 -9.92 -8.20 2.62
C ARG A 134 -8.49 -8.58 2.21
N MET A 135 -7.70 -7.55 1.89
CA MET A 135 -6.26 -7.67 1.67
C MET A 135 -5.53 -6.85 2.73
N ILE A 136 -4.44 -7.40 3.25
CA ILE A 136 -3.62 -6.81 4.31
C ILE A 136 -2.19 -6.68 3.79
N TRP A 137 -1.51 -5.60 4.13
CA TRP A 137 -0.06 -5.43 3.91
C TRP A 137 0.49 -4.36 4.84
N THR A 138 1.79 -4.26 4.92
CA THR A 138 2.44 -3.19 5.67
C THR A 138 3.13 -2.19 4.73
N PHE A 139 3.25 -0.94 5.18
CA PHE A 139 3.98 0.09 4.47
C PHE A 139 4.64 1.07 5.44
N ASP A 140 5.71 1.69 5.02
CA ASP A 140 6.42 2.71 5.81
C ASP A 140 5.58 3.98 5.90
N PRO A 141 5.22 4.45 7.12
CA PRO A 141 4.42 5.65 7.32
C PRO A 141 5.05 6.93 6.75
N LEU A 142 6.37 7.00 6.63
CA LEU A 142 7.06 8.18 6.12
C LEU A 142 7.06 8.29 4.59
N VAL A 143 6.73 7.20 3.87
CA VAL A 143 6.68 7.22 2.40
C VAL A 143 5.35 7.78 1.93
N SER A 144 5.28 9.11 1.80
CA SER A 144 4.08 9.89 1.43
C SER A 144 3.35 9.35 0.18
N ARG A 145 4.08 8.99 -0.89
CA ARG A 145 3.48 8.40 -2.10
C ARG A 145 2.77 7.07 -1.83
N ASN A 146 3.31 6.23 -0.91
CA ASN A 146 2.69 4.95 -0.54
C ASN A 146 1.44 5.18 0.30
N ALA A 147 1.49 6.11 1.24
CA ALA A 147 0.33 6.51 2.03
C ALA A 147 -0.81 7.01 1.13
N ARG A 148 -0.51 7.93 0.21
CA ARG A 148 -1.48 8.43 -0.77
C ARG A 148 -2.04 7.32 -1.66
N PHE A 149 -1.19 6.42 -2.14
CA PHE A 149 -1.63 5.29 -2.95
C PHE A 149 -2.55 4.36 -2.18
N ASN A 150 -2.18 3.98 -0.96
CA ASN A 150 -2.92 3.03 -0.14
C ASN A 150 -4.26 3.62 0.36
N LEU A 151 -4.22 4.80 0.96
CA LEU A 151 -5.39 5.39 1.61
C LEU A 151 -6.27 6.14 0.60
N ALA A 152 -5.70 7.09 -0.15
CA ALA A 152 -6.49 7.95 -1.03
C ALA A 152 -6.88 7.27 -2.35
N LYS A 153 -6.02 6.43 -2.95
CA LYS A 153 -6.28 5.84 -4.27
C LYS A 153 -6.92 4.46 -4.21
N LEU A 154 -6.50 3.58 -3.29
CA LEU A 154 -7.09 2.24 -3.12
C LEU A 154 -8.28 2.24 -2.17
N GLY A 155 -8.35 3.16 -1.22
CA GLY A 155 -9.37 3.18 -0.17
C GLY A 155 -9.10 2.14 0.92
N ALA A 156 -7.85 1.79 1.16
CA ALA A 156 -7.46 1.06 2.35
C ALA A 156 -7.48 1.97 3.58
N THR A 157 -7.58 1.38 4.77
CA THR A 157 -7.36 2.07 6.04
C THR A 157 -6.12 1.51 6.71
N ALA A 158 -5.39 2.30 7.49
CA ALA A 158 -4.32 1.77 8.33
C ALA A 158 -4.83 1.60 9.75
N THR A 159 -4.67 0.40 10.32
CA THR A 159 -5.32 0.00 11.58
C THR A 159 -4.34 -0.21 12.74
N GLU A 160 -3.04 -0.22 12.45
CA GLU A 160 -2.00 -0.53 13.43
C GLU A 160 -0.70 0.15 13.05
N TYR A 161 0.03 0.63 14.05
CA TYR A 161 1.40 1.12 13.95
C TYR A 161 2.34 0.16 14.70
N THR A 162 3.31 -0.40 14.00
CA THR A 162 4.31 -1.30 14.61
C THR A 162 5.69 -0.67 14.48
N VAL A 163 6.36 -0.50 15.61
CA VAL A 163 7.74 0.00 15.66
C VAL A 163 8.69 -1.11 15.21
N ASP A 164 9.62 -0.76 14.35
CA ASP A 164 10.73 -1.61 13.87
C ASP A 164 10.29 -3.04 13.47
N PHE A 165 9.23 -3.14 12.67
CA PHE A 165 8.50 -4.37 12.32
C PHE A 165 9.39 -5.48 11.75
N TYR A 166 10.38 -5.14 10.93
CA TYR A 166 11.28 -6.11 10.29
C TYR A 166 12.65 -6.17 10.95
N GLY A 167 12.94 -5.31 11.95
CA GLY A 167 14.29 -5.10 12.40
C GLY A 167 15.18 -4.44 11.32
N PRO A 168 16.51 -4.52 11.46
CA PRO A 168 17.42 -3.91 10.49
C PRO A 168 17.28 -4.54 9.10
N ILE A 169 16.94 -3.74 8.09
CA ILE A 169 16.94 -4.13 6.68
C ILE A 169 18.05 -3.35 5.98
N ASP A 170 19.00 -4.09 5.38
CA ASP A 170 20.08 -3.52 4.59
C ASP A 170 19.68 -3.47 3.12
N ASP A 171 18.87 -2.46 2.75
CA ASP A 171 18.54 -2.14 1.37
C ASP A 171 18.53 -0.63 1.11
N VAL A 172 18.53 -0.25 -0.16
CA VAL A 172 18.61 1.16 -0.58
C VAL A 172 17.32 1.95 -0.24
N ILE A 173 16.19 1.27 -0.08
CA ILE A 173 14.90 1.91 0.20
C ILE A 173 14.77 2.26 1.67
N ASN A 174 15.15 1.33 2.56
CA ASN A 174 15.07 1.52 4.00
C ASN A 174 16.30 2.25 4.58
N GLY A 175 17.48 2.14 3.97
CA GLY A 175 18.66 2.99 4.24
C GLY A 175 19.21 2.91 5.67
N HIS A 176 19.12 1.79 6.35
CA HIS A 176 19.44 1.57 7.78
C HIS A 176 18.55 2.35 8.77
N ASP A 177 17.45 2.94 8.30
CA ASP A 177 16.43 3.53 9.17
C ASP A 177 15.62 2.40 9.86
N GLU A 178 15.05 2.67 11.03
CA GLU A 178 14.13 1.72 11.68
C GLU A 178 12.93 1.44 10.77
N THR A 179 12.44 0.21 10.84
CA THR A 179 11.43 -0.31 9.93
C THR A 179 10.00 -0.22 10.47
N ASP A 180 9.61 0.95 10.98
CA ASP A 180 8.22 1.18 11.38
C ASP A 180 7.26 0.92 10.23
N ARG A 181 6.14 0.29 10.54
CA ARG A 181 5.10 -0.03 9.54
C ARG A 181 3.72 0.34 10.04
N LEU A 182 2.92 0.82 9.11
CA LEU A 182 1.46 0.84 9.22
C LEU A 182 0.88 -0.41 8.56
N THR A 183 -0.02 -1.10 9.26
CA THR A 183 -0.78 -2.22 8.71
C THR A 183 -2.00 -1.69 7.96
N ALA A 184 -1.97 -1.79 6.63
CA ALA A 184 -3.09 -1.45 5.76
C ALA A 184 -4.08 -2.61 5.67
N VAL A 185 -5.36 -2.30 5.74
CA VAL A 185 -6.48 -3.22 5.51
C VAL A 185 -7.37 -2.68 4.40
N TRP A 186 -7.55 -3.45 3.34
CA TRP A 186 -8.34 -3.08 2.18
C TRP A 186 -9.55 -3.99 2.03
N PRO A 187 -10.80 -3.51 2.25
CA PRO A 187 -12.01 -4.24 1.93
C PRO A 187 -12.10 -4.47 0.41
N LEU A 188 -12.28 -5.72 -0.02
CA LEU A 188 -12.19 -6.06 -1.44
C LEU A 188 -13.54 -5.97 -2.17
N SER A 189 -14.67 -6.14 -1.47
CA SER A 189 -16.00 -6.11 -2.09
C SER A 189 -16.44 -4.70 -2.50
N ASP A 190 -16.12 -3.69 -1.69
CA ASP A 190 -16.53 -2.29 -1.92
C ASP A 190 -15.39 -1.33 -1.52
N PRO A 191 -14.35 -1.22 -2.31
CA PRO A 191 -13.26 -0.27 -2.04
C PRO A 191 -13.75 1.15 -2.31
N ARG A 192 -13.71 2.01 -1.30
CA ARG A 192 -14.10 3.43 -1.40
C ARG A 192 -12.87 4.31 -1.24
N PRO A 193 -12.28 4.80 -2.35
CA PRO A 193 -11.17 5.74 -2.26
C PRO A 193 -11.58 6.99 -1.47
N ALA A 194 -10.78 7.35 -0.46
CA ALA A 194 -10.97 8.56 0.32
C ALA A 194 -10.18 9.71 -0.31
N HIS A 195 -10.86 10.60 -1.03
CA HIS A 195 -10.26 11.82 -1.55
C HIS A 195 -10.37 12.92 -0.47
N LEU A 196 -9.25 13.23 0.16
CA LEU A 196 -9.15 14.37 1.06
C LEU A 196 -8.55 15.56 0.30
N ALA A 197 -9.19 16.72 0.45
CA ALA A 197 -8.57 18.00 0.14
C ALA A 197 -7.33 18.22 1.02
N GLY A 198 -6.58 19.28 0.79
CA GLY A 198 -5.54 19.71 1.74
C GLY A 198 -6.16 19.96 3.13
N LEU A 199 -5.37 19.83 4.18
CA LEU A 199 -5.77 20.24 5.52
C LEU A 199 -5.86 21.78 5.54
N ASP A 200 -7.00 22.30 6.00
CA ASP A 200 -7.15 23.72 6.30
C ASP A 200 -6.56 23.99 7.69
N LEU A 201 -5.34 24.50 7.72
CA LEU A 201 -4.62 24.80 8.97
C LEU A 201 -5.31 25.88 9.81
N GLY A 202 -6.20 26.72 9.23
CA GLY A 202 -6.98 27.70 9.96
C GLY A 202 -8.14 27.12 10.74
N SER A 203 -8.56 25.90 10.44
CA SER A 203 -9.71 25.20 11.06
C SER A 203 -9.35 24.13 12.07
N VAL A 204 -8.07 23.91 12.34
CA VAL A 204 -7.57 22.85 13.24
C VAL A 204 -6.76 23.44 14.39
N GLU A 205 -6.72 22.71 15.52
CA GLU A 205 -5.82 23.00 16.63
C GLU A 205 -4.45 22.37 16.32
N LEU A 206 -3.45 23.22 16.11
CA LEU A 206 -2.07 22.80 15.85
C LEU A 206 -1.35 22.45 17.15
N ASP A 207 -0.57 21.37 17.16
CA ASP A 207 0.41 21.09 18.20
C ASP A 207 1.55 22.14 18.08
N PRO A 208 2.02 22.73 19.20
CA PRO A 208 3.12 23.70 19.17
C PRO A 208 4.45 23.12 18.72
N ARG A 209 4.60 21.81 18.73
CA ARG A 209 5.83 21.15 18.24
C ARG A 209 5.91 21.25 16.72
N LEU A 210 7.11 21.52 16.23
CA LEU A 210 7.40 21.57 14.81
C LEU A 210 8.10 20.29 14.36
N ALA A 211 7.89 19.95 13.11
CA ALA A 211 8.63 18.88 12.43
C ALA A 211 10.11 19.28 12.24
N PRO A 212 10.98 18.31 11.88
CA PRO A 212 12.38 18.60 11.60
C PRO A 212 12.65 19.66 10.51
N ASP A 213 11.67 19.93 9.64
CA ASP A 213 11.73 21.00 8.64
C ASP A 213 11.25 22.37 9.15
N GLY A 214 10.89 22.48 10.43
CA GLY A 214 10.44 23.73 11.05
C GLY A 214 8.96 24.06 10.84
N GLU A 215 8.19 23.21 10.18
CA GLU A 215 6.78 23.42 9.89
C GLU A 215 5.86 22.62 10.79
N PRO A 216 4.58 23.02 10.97
CA PRO A 216 3.58 22.23 11.72
C PRO A 216 3.40 20.84 11.11
N PHE A 217 3.28 19.81 11.97
CA PHE A 217 3.12 18.42 11.52
C PHE A 217 2.11 17.59 12.31
N SER A 218 1.55 18.12 13.38
CA SER A 218 0.51 17.48 14.18
C SER A 218 -0.62 18.46 14.44
N ALA A 219 -1.84 17.99 14.28
CA ALA A 219 -3.05 18.79 14.47
C ALA A 219 -4.22 17.90 14.89
N ARG A 220 -5.27 18.49 15.45
CA ARG A 220 -6.54 17.83 15.72
C ARG A 220 -7.73 18.77 15.47
N ASP A 221 -8.86 18.15 15.17
CA ASP A 221 -10.15 18.80 15.03
C ASP A 221 -11.25 17.87 15.62
N GLU A 222 -12.50 18.26 15.46
CA GLU A 222 -13.66 17.46 15.91
C GLU A 222 -13.74 16.08 15.22
N SER A 223 -13.11 15.92 14.05
CA SER A 223 -13.10 14.67 13.26
C SER A 223 -11.98 13.70 13.65
N GLY A 224 -10.96 14.13 14.42
CA GLY A 224 -9.86 13.29 14.86
C GLY A 224 -8.50 13.97 14.86
N HIS A 225 -7.47 13.20 14.57
CA HIS A 225 -6.08 13.64 14.54
C HIS A 225 -5.53 13.73 13.12
N TRP A 226 -4.54 14.59 12.96
CA TRP A 226 -3.81 14.77 11.72
C TRP A 226 -2.31 14.71 12.00
N CYS A 227 -1.58 14.04 11.09
CA CYS A 227 -0.12 13.97 11.17
C CYS A 227 0.48 14.12 9.78
N ARG A 228 1.36 15.12 9.61
CA ARG A 228 2.10 15.35 8.38
C ARG A 228 3.39 14.53 8.36
N VAL A 229 3.73 14.05 7.18
CA VAL A 229 4.99 13.35 6.92
C VAL A 229 5.80 14.08 5.86
N PRO A 230 7.12 13.82 5.76
CA PRO A 230 7.95 14.50 4.76
C PRO A 230 7.47 14.17 3.33
N HIS A 231 7.65 15.10 2.42
CA HIS A 231 7.26 14.94 1.03
C HIS A 231 8.01 13.76 0.37
N ASP A 232 9.31 13.65 0.58
CA ASP A 232 10.17 12.61 0.00
C ASP A 232 11.23 12.13 0.99
N ILE A 233 10.83 11.22 1.89
CA ILE A 233 11.75 10.61 2.85
C ILE A 233 12.83 9.76 2.18
N VAL A 234 12.57 9.19 0.98
CA VAL A 234 13.54 8.35 0.29
C VAL A 234 14.75 9.18 -0.17
N THR A 235 14.52 10.36 -0.69
CA THR A 235 15.59 11.31 -1.00
C THR A 235 16.27 11.81 0.28
N THR A 236 15.50 12.14 1.32
CA THR A 236 16.05 12.57 2.62
C THR A 236 16.99 11.53 3.21
N ARG A 237 16.64 10.23 3.21
CA ARG A 237 17.50 9.14 3.70
C ARG A 237 18.84 9.03 2.97
N ARG A 238 18.86 9.36 1.67
CA ARG A 238 20.10 9.33 0.88
C ARG A 238 20.99 10.54 1.14
N GLN A 239 20.41 11.70 1.39
CA GLN A 239 21.10 12.97 1.55
C GLN A 239 21.49 13.26 3.00
N ASP A 240 20.57 13.00 3.93
CA ASP A 240 20.74 13.28 5.36
C ASP A 240 20.02 12.22 6.21
N ARG A 241 20.79 11.21 6.63
CA ARG A 241 20.29 10.11 7.47
C ARG A 241 19.83 10.59 8.85
N ARG A 242 20.48 11.63 9.39
CA ARG A 242 20.10 12.18 10.69
C ARG A 242 18.72 12.82 10.61
N LEU A 243 18.48 13.65 9.60
CA LEU A 243 17.19 14.29 9.37
C LEU A 243 16.09 13.24 9.13
N ALA A 244 16.40 12.16 8.43
CA ALA A 244 15.45 11.06 8.23
C ALA A 244 15.08 10.37 9.55
N ALA A 245 16.05 10.12 10.44
CA ALA A 245 15.81 9.55 11.76
C ALA A 245 15.02 10.51 12.67
N GLU A 246 15.28 11.81 12.60
CA GLU A 246 14.52 12.84 13.31
C GLU A 246 13.04 12.82 12.85
N TRP A 247 12.78 12.72 11.55
CA TRP A 247 11.42 12.54 11.01
C TRP A 247 10.77 11.25 11.51
N ARG A 248 11.49 10.13 11.57
CA ARG A 248 11.01 8.86 12.10
C ARG A 248 10.52 9.02 13.54
N THR A 249 11.37 9.58 14.38
CA THR A 249 11.07 9.82 15.79
C THR A 249 9.85 10.74 15.95
N ALA A 250 9.83 11.89 15.28
CA ALA A 250 8.75 12.86 15.37
C ALA A 250 7.40 12.27 14.98
N VAL A 251 7.32 11.56 13.83
CA VAL A 251 6.08 10.96 13.35
C VAL A 251 5.64 9.78 14.24
N ARG A 252 6.57 8.96 14.75
CA ARG A 252 6.28 7.90 15.72
C ARG A 252 5.64 8.43 16.98
N GLU A 253 6.19 9.50 17.55
CA GLU A 253 5.68 10.14 18.77
C GLU A 253 4.24 10.66 18.63
N VAL A 254 3.83 11.00 17.42
CA VAL A 254 2.45 11.41 17.13
C VAL A 254 1.57 10.20 16.82
N LEU A 255 1.99 9.34 15.89
CA LEU A 255 1.11 8.28 15.38
C LEU A 255 0.93 7.13 16.38
N LEU A 256 2.00 6.66 17.04
CA LEU A 256 1.93 5.48 17.91
C LEU A 256 0.87 5.63 19.01
N PRO A 257 0.85 6.70 19.83
CA PRO A 257 -0.16 6.86 20.87
C PRO A 257 -1.59 6.95 20.32
N VAL A 258 -1.77 7.56 19.15
CA VAL A 258 -3.09 7.70 18.51
C VAL A 258 -3.60 6.33 18.04
N PHE A 259 -2.75 5.49 17.45
CA PHE A 259 -3.11 4.11 17.09
C PHE A 259 -3.37 3.25 18.33
N GLU A 260 -2.58 3.37 19.41
CA GLU A 260 -2.80 2.69 20.69
C GLU A 260 -4.14 3.09 21.34
N ALA A 261 -4.57 4.35 21.16
CA ALA A 261 -5.89 4.81 21.58
C ALA A 261 -7.04 4.28 20.68
N GLY A 262 -6.73 3.47 19.67
CA GLY A 262 -7.70 2.80 18.83
C GLY A 262 -8.17 3.60 17.61
N PHE A 263 -7.50 4.70 17.27
CA PHE A 263 -7.75 5.42 16.02
C PHE A 263 -7.22 4.64 14.82
N THR A 264 -7.73 4.96 13.64
CA THR A 264 -7.29 4.39 12.36
C THR A 264 -7.02 5.50 11.35
N ALA A 265 -6.00 5.36 10.53
CA ALA A 265 -5.76 6.29 9.43
C ALA A 265 -6.72 5.96 8.28
N THR A 266 -7.66 6.85 8.02
CA THR A 266 -8.76 6.69 7.06
C THR A 266 -8.57 7.52 5.79
N GLY A 267 -7.54 8.37 5.71
CA GLY A 267 -7.28 9.17 4.54
C GLY A 267 -5.89 9.79 4.55
N PHE A 268 -5.50 10.33 3.39
CA PHE A 268 -4.24 11.02 3.20
C PHE A 268 -4.40 12.19 2.24
N SER A 269 -4.02 13.40 2.67
CA SER A 269 -4.19 14.62 1.89
C SER A 269 -3.14 14.77 0.79
N THR A 270 -3.39 15.68 -0.15
CA THR A 270 -2.42 16.06 -1.19
C THR A 270 -1.20 16.79 -0.63
N SER A 271 -1.33 17.39 0.54
CA SER A 271 -0.26 18.11 1.27
C SER A 271 0.51 17.23 2.26
N GLY A 272 0.32 15.91 2.25
CA GLY A 272 1.12 14.96 3.03
C GLY A 272 0.61 14.70 4.45
N TRP A 273 -0.68 14.94 4.74
CA TRP A 273 -1.27 14.70 6.05
C TRP A 273 -2.09 13.42 6.11
N TYR A 274 -1.81 12.56 7.07
CA TYR A 274 -2.72 11.50 7.50
C TYR A 274 -3.90 12.10 8.23
N ARG A 275 -5.10 11.56 7.96
CA ARG A 275 -6.28 11.74 8.80
C ARG A 275 -6.53 10.48 9.60
N LEU A 276 -6.60 10.60 10.93
CA LEU A 276 -6.88 9.51 11.85
C LEU A 276 -8.23 9.77 12.54
N THR A 277 -9.15 8.80 12.45
CA THR A 277 -10.50 8.90 13.03
C THR A 277 -10.70 7.80 14.05
N GLY A 278 -11.48 8.07 15.10
CA GLY A 278 -11.90 7.07 16.08
C GLY A 278 -12.85 6.03 15.48
N LYS A 279 -13.01 4.89 16.14
CA LYS A 279 -13.86 3.77 15.66
C LYS A 279 -15.34 4.11 15.46
N GLU A 280 -15.86 5.18 16.07
CA GLU A 280 -17.27 5.58 15.93
C GLU A 280 -17.56 6.46 14.71
N GLN A 281 -16.52 6.91 13.98
CA GLN A 281 -16.63 7.84 12.84
C GLN A 281 -16.12 7.26 11.53
N ALA A 282 -15.73 6.00 11.49
CA ALA A 282 -15.14 5.34 10.31
C ALA A 282 -16.16 4.58 9.44
#